data_88487ad8f6673362ccfaffea61deb495
#
_entry.id   88487ad8f6673362ccfaffea61deb495
#
_cell.length_a   1.000
_cell.length_b   1.000
_cell.length_c   1.000
_cell.angle_alpha   90.00
_cell.angle_beta   90.00
_cell.angle_gamma   90.00
#
_symmetry.space_group_name_H-M   'P 1'
#
loop_
_entity.id
_entity.type
_entity.pdbx_description
1 polymer ?
#
loop_
_entity_poly.entity_id
_entity_poly.type
_entity_poly.pdbx_seq_one_letter_code
_entity_poly.pdbx_strand_id
1 'polypeptide(L)'
;RYIDSFFRPFLKGIFLDDPEQVSASMFRFVFRAFSAGDAAIPAAGMSALPKAMRQALKPGTVITGVQVVHVDRHEVRSADGNQWTAKQVLVSAAHERLTGQNIPELNKSWRSVLNFYFEAKTNPIKRPILCLNANPNALIGNFCFISDVASTYAPQGRHLLSCTHVGEASWTETLQHQVHAEMAGLLSLPYDALIPLKHYAITQALPAQQRVSPEPRLLQTENGIWLAGDALANSALNAALATGRLAAEDMLRV
;
A
#
# COMPACT_ATOMS: atom_id res chain seq x y z
N ARG A 1 6.31 7.89 -27.62
CA ARG A 1 7.43 8.51 -26.87
C ARG A 1 6.97 9.03 -25.50
N TYR A 2 5.96 9.93 -25.41
CA TYR A 2 5.52 10.49 -24.11
C TYR A 2 4.81 9.44 -23.23
N ILE A 3 4.06 8.54 -23.84
CA ILE A 3 3.41 7.42 -23.13
C ILE A 3 4.47 6.54 -22.49
N ASP A 4 5.50 6.15 -23.22
CA ASP A 4 6.50 5.18 -22.74
C ASP A 4 7.48 5.80 -21.73
N SER A 5 7.83 7.10 -21.90
CA SER A 5 8.79 7.76 -21.03
C SER A 5 8.18 8.34 -19.76
N PHE A 6 6.87 8.57 -19.71
CA PHE A 6 6.20 9.14 -18.53
C PHE A 6 5.04 8.30 -18.04
N PHE A 7 3.97 8.12 -18.85
CA PHE A 7 2.74 7.49 -18.36
C PHE A 7 2.94 6.03 -17.97
N ARG A 8 3.68 5.25 -18.76
CA ARG A 8 3.89 3.83 -18.47
C ARG A 8 4.63 3.61 -17.15
N PRO A 9 5.83 4.19 -16.91
CA PRO A 9 6.52 4.01 -15.62
C PRO A 9 5.76 4.63 -14.45
N PHE A 10 5.10 5.76 -14.65
CA PHE A 10 4.29 6.41 -13.61
C PHE A 10 3.11 5.54 -13.16
N LEU A 11 2.31 5.08 -14.11
CA LEU A 11 1.13 4.26 -13.82
C LEU A 11 1.51 2.85 -13.33
N LYS A 12 2.61 2.28 -13.85
CA LYS A 12 3.13 1.00 -13.35
C LYS A 12 3.50 1.10 -11.87
N GLY A 13 4.08 2.21 -11.44
CA GLY A 13 4.40 2.44 -10.02
C GLY A 13 3.17 2.59 -9.12
N ILE A 14 2.05 3.11 -9.66
CA ILE A 14 0.80 3.28 -8.91
C ILE A 14 0.00 1.97 -8.85
N PHE A 15 -0.12 1.28 -9.98
CA PHE A 15 -0.95 0.09 -10.11
C PHE A 15 -0.24 -1.19 -9.70
N LEU A 16 1.08 -1.15 -9.60
CA LEU A 16 1.98 -2.29 -9.40
C LEU A 16 1.76 -3.38 -10.48
N ASP A 17 1.40 -2.94 -11.68
CA ASP A 17 1.10 -3.77 -12.84
C ASP A 17 1.34 -3.02 -14.15
N ASP A 18 1.30 -3.74 -15.27
CA ASP A 18 1.27 -3.09 -16.58
C ASP A 18 -0.01 -2.25 -16.70
N PRO A 19 0.09 -0.95 -17.01
CA PRO A 19 -1.07 -0.09 -17.18
C PRO A 19 -2.11 -0.58 -18.19
N GLU A 20 -1.72 -1.38 -19.16
CA GLU A 20 -2.61 -1.99 -20.16
C GLU A 20 -3.53 -3.07 -19.56
N GLN A 21 -3.18 -3.63 -18.41
CA GLN A 21 -3.98 -4.62 -17.67
C GLN A 21 -4.92 -3.98 -16.65
N VAL A 22 -4.88 -2.66 -16.50
CA VAL A 22 -5.66 -1.94 -15.48
C VAL A 22 -6.87 -1.25 -16.12
N SER A 23 -7.99 -1.25 -15.40
CA SER A 23 -9.22 -0.66 -15.93
C SER A 23 -9.12 0.85 -16.15
N ALA A 24 -9.74 1.35 -17.21
CA ALA A 24 -9.83 2.79 -17.48
C ALA A 24 -10.53 3.58 -16.34
N SER A 25 -11.33 2.92 -15.51
CA SER A 25 -11.96 3.53 -14.33
C SER A 25 -10.91 3.87 -13.27
N MET A 26 -9.93 2.98 -13.05
CA MET A 26 -8.82 3.24 -12.11
C MET A 26 -7.91 4.37 -12.61
N PHE A 27 -7.62 4.38 -13.89
CA PHE A 27 -6.89 5.49 -14.51
C PHE A 27 -7.60 6.84 -14.26
N ARG A 28 -8.91 6.93 -14.55
CA ARG A 28 -9.69 8.15 -14.30
C ARG A 28 -9.73 8.54 -12.83
N PHE A 29 -9.85 7.58 -11.93
CA PHE A 29 -9.80 7.81 -10.48
C PHE A 29 -8.47 8.44 -10.06
N VAL A 30 -7.35 7.85 -10.46
CA VAL A 30 -6.00 8.33 -10.15
C VAL A 30 -5.78 9.74 -10.72
N PHE A 31 -6.14 9.97 -11.97
CA PHE A 31 -6.01 11.29 -12.61
C PHE A 31 -6.85 12.37 -11.91
N ARG A 32 -8.08 12.05 -11.52
CA ARG A 32 -8.92 12.99 -10.74
C ARG A 32 -8.28 13.32 -9.40
N ALA A 33 -7.70 12.33 -8.71
CA ALA A 33 -7.03 12.56 -7.44
C ALA A 33 -5.82 13.50 -7.59
N PHE A 34 -4.97 13.28 -8.59
CA PHE A 34 -3.83 14.17 -8.88
C PHE A 34 -4.24 15.56 -9.35
N SER A 35 -5.39 15.70 -10.03
CA SER A 35 -5.91 17.00 -10.45
C SER A 35 -6.57 17.78 -9.32
N ALA A 36 -6.93 17.13 -8.22
CA ALA A 36 -7.67 17.74 -7.12
C ALA A 36 -6.76 18.32 -6.01
N GLY A 37 -5.46 18.00 -6.01
CA GLY A 37 -4.54 18.48 -4.98
C GLY A 37 -3.13 17.92 -5.11
N ASP A 38 -2.29 18.31 -4.18
CA ASP A 38 -0.88 17.90 -4.14
C ASP A 38 -0.73 16.47 -3.58
N ALA A 39 0.32 15.77 -4.04
CA ALA A 39 0.75 14.53 -3.42
C ALA A 39 1.49 14.85 -2.11
N ALA A 40 1.08 14.24 -1.03
CA ALA A 40 1.64 14.48 0.30
C ALA A 40 1.87 13.18 1.07
N ILE A 41 2.82 13.22 1.99
CA ILE A 41 3.06 12.16 2.97
C ILE A 41 3.05 12.77 4.39
N PRO A 42 2.58 12.04 5.40
CA PRO A 42 2.64 12.51 6.78
C PRO A 42 4.09 12.71 7.25
N ALA A 43 4.42 13.86 7.83
CA ALA A 43 5.78 14.15 8.31
C ALA A 43 6.28 13.15 9.38
N ALA A 44 5.38 12.55 10.15
CA ALA A 44 5.69 11.54 11.15
C ALA A 44 5.61 10.09 10.63
N GLY A 45 5.66 9.89 9.32
CA GLY A 45 5.55 8.59 8.65
C GLY A 45 4.10 8.16 8.40
N MET A 46 3.91 7.21 7.49
CA MET A 46 2.57 6.73 7.11
C MET A 46 1.73 6.19 8.28
N SER A 47 2.37 5.69 9.33
CA SER A 47 1.68 5.25 10.54
C SER A 47 1.01 6.38 11.34
N ALA A 48 1.30 7.64 11.03
CA ALA A 48 0.69 8.79 11.71
C ALA A 48 -0.83 8.84 11.48
N LEU A 49 -1.30 8.48 10.29
CA LEU A 49 -2.73 8.46 9.96
C LEU A 49 -3.52 7.47 10.83
N PRO A 50 -3.22 6.16 10.86
CA PRO A 50 -3.94 5.24 11.75
C PRO A 50 -3.74 5.54 13.23
N LYS A 51 -2.60 6.11 13.64
CA LYS A 51 -2.41 6.58 15.02
C LYS A 51 -3.34 7.73 15.38
N ALA A 52 -3.50 8.72 14.50
CA ALA A 52 -4.43 9.84 14.72
C ALA A 52 -5.89 9.33 14.78
N MET A 53 -6.28 8.42 13.89
CA MET A 53 -7.61 7.80 13.94
C MET A 53 -7.83 7.04 15.26
N ARG A 54 -6.83 6.27 15.71
CA ARG A 54 -6.91 5.55 17.01
C ARG A 54 -7.06 6.53 18.18
N GLN A 55 -6.37 7.65 18.18
CA GLN A 55 -6.45 8.67 19.25
C GLN A 55 -7.82 9.33 19.35
N ALA A 56 -8.59 9.37 18.26
CA ALA A 56 -9.96 9.87 18.26
C ALA A 56 -10.98 8.88 18.86
N LEU A 57 -10.59 7.63 19.09
CA LEU A 57 -11.44 6.60 19.68
C LEU A 57 -11.31 6.60 21.20
N LYS A 58 -12.36 6.13 21.90
CA LYS A 58 -12.32 5.93 23.35
C LYS A 58 -11.19 4.97 23.75
N PRO A 59 -10.50 5.18 24.86
CA PRO A 59 -9.53 4.24 25.38
C PRO A 59 -10.11 2.81 25.48
N GLY A 60 -9.31 1.82 25.10
CA GLY A 60 -9.75 0.41 25.11
C GLY A 60 -10.54 -0.06 23.89
N THR A 61 -10.95 0.85 22.96
CA THR A 61 -11.65 0.44 21.72
C THR A 61 -10.76 -0.38 20.79
N VAL A 62 -9.46 -0.10 20.76
CA VAL A 62 -8.50 -0.82 19.90
C VAL A 62 -7.59 -1.70 20.72
N ILE A 63 -7.68 -3.00 20.50
CA ILE A 63 -6.81 -4.02 21.11
C ILE A 63 -5.79 -4.46 20.05
N THR A 64 -4.52 -4.33 20.36
CA THR A 64 -3.42 -4.72 19.47
C THR A 64 -2.63 -5.90 20.04
N GLY A 65 -1.81 -6.57 19.21
CA GLY A 65 -1.04 -7.74 19.63
C GLY A 65 -1.87 -9.02 19.73
N VAL A 66 -3.09 -9.02 19.21
CA VAL A 66 -4.00 -10.19 19.21
C VAL A 66 -4.01 -10.80 17.82
N GLN A 67 -3.61 -12.07 17.72
CA GLN A 67 -3.72 -12.84 16.49
C GLN A 67 -5.10 -13.50 16.39
N VAL A 68 -6.00 -12.90 15.63
CA VAL A 68 -7.30 -13.50 15.34
C VAL A 68 -7.12 -14.70 14.40
N VAL A 69 -7.73 -15.83 14.75
CA VAL A 69 -7.65 -17.08 13.97
C VAL A 69 -8.99 -17.52 13.41
N HIS A 70 -10.09 -17.07 14.01
CA HIS A 70 -11.43 -17.42 13.55
C HIS A 70 -12.43 -16.29 13.85
N VAL A 71 -13.38 -16.12 12.94
CA VAL A 71 -14.49 -15.16 13.05
C VAL A 71 -15.79 -15.83 12.62
N ASP A 72 -16.82 -15.62 13.41
CA ASP A 72 -18.20 -15.95 13.06
C ASP A 72 -19.09 -14.71 13.22
N ARG A 73 -20.37 -14.81 12.92
CA ARG A 73 -21.33 -13.70 12.96
C ARG A 73 -21.34 -12.93 14.28
N HIS A 74 -21.16 -13.63 15.38
CA HIS A 74 -21.26 -13.08 16.73
C HIS A 74 -20.01 -13.33 17.59
N GLU A 75 -18.98 -13.94 17.04
CA GLU A 75 -17.82 -14.40 17.79
C GLU A 75 -16.51 -14.14 17.06
N VAL A 76 -15.49 -13.79 17.84
CA VAL A 76 -14.10 -13.67 17.37
C VAL A 76 -13.21 -14.45 18.32
N ARG A 77 -12.33 -15.32 17.79
CA ARG A 77 -11.36 -16.11 18.57
C ARG A 77 -9.92 -15.78 18.18
N SER A 78 -9.06 -15.71 19.18
CA SER A 78 -7.63 -15.51 19.00
C SER A 78 -6.83 -16.80 19.23
N ALA A 79 -5.58 -16.78 18.77
CA ALA A 79 -4.67 -17.92 18.86
C ALA A 79 -4.30 -18.28 20.30
N ASP A 80 -4.34 -17.33 21.22
CA ASP A 80 -4.10 -17.51 22.65
C ASP A 80 -5.33 -17.98 23.44
N GLY A 81 -6.44 -18.30 22.75
CA GLY A 81 -7.65 -18.86 23.32
C GLY A 81 -8.65 -17.83 23.84
N ASN A 82 -8.37 -16.53 23.71
CA ASN A 82 -9.37 -15.53 24.08
C ASN A 82 -10.52 -15.51 23.08
N GLN A 83 -11.72 -15.20 23.59
CA GLN A 83 -12.97 -15.17 22.84
C GLN A 83 -13.75 -13.90 23.16
N TRP A 84 -14.27 -13.26 22.13
CA TRP A 84 -15.13 -12.08 22.22
C TRP A 84 -16.45 -12.37 21.55
N THR A 85 -17.52 -11.90 22.15
CA THR A 85 -18.87 -11.95 21.58
C THR A 85 -19.35 -10.55 21.23
N ALA A 86 -20.06 -10.42 20.12
CA ALA A 86 -20.61 -9.16 19.65
C ALA A 86 -21.96 -9.36 18.97
N LYS A 87 -22.77 -8.30 18.90
CA LYS A 87 -24.02 -8.34 18.13
C LYS A 87 -23.76 -8.52 16.64
N GLN A 88 -22.70 -7.92 16.15
CA GLN A 88 -22.28 -7.96 14.76
C GLN A 88 -20.76 -7.94 14.67
N VAL A 89 -20.19 -8.56 13.65
CA VAL A 89 -18.76 -8.62 13.41
C VAL A 89 -18.45 -8.10 12.01
N LEU A 90 -17.43 -7.24 11.91
CA LEU A 90 -16.89 -6.71 10.68
C LEU A 90 -15.44 -7.21 10.50
N VAL A 91 -15.13 -7.72 9.32
CA VAL A 91 -13.78 -8.13 8.93
C VAL A 91 -13.25 -7.19 7.84
N SER A 92 -12.09 -6.57 8.07
CA SER A 92 -11.49 -5.61 7.14
C SER A 92 -10.21 -6.11 6.44
N ALA A 93 -9.73 -7.30 6.80
CA ALA A 93 -8.54 -7.90 6.20
C ALA A 93 -8.58 -9.43 6.33
N ALA A 94 -7.82 -10.13 5.49
CA ALA A 94 -7.70 -11.60 5.52
C ALA A 94 -9.07 -12.32 5.55
N HIS A 95 -10.03 -11.83 4.78
CA HIS A 95 -11.43 -12.21 4.84
C HIS A 95 -11.63 -13.72 4.77
N GLU A 96 -11.17 -14.38 3.70
CA GLU A 96 -11.35 -15.84 3.53
C GLU A 96 -10.70 -16.66 4.66
N ARG A 97 -9.47 -16.25 5.06
CA ARG A 97 -8.76 -16.96 6.13
C ARG A 97 -9.47 -16.86 7.47
N LEU A 98 -10.09 -15.74 7.78
CA LEU A 98 -10.75 -15.50 9.07
C LEU A 98 -12.16 -16.05 9.12
N THR A 99 -12.91 -15.92 8.02
CA THR A 99 -14.31 -16.38 7.94
C THR A 99 -14.43 -17.85 7.55
N GLY A 100 -13.38 -18.44 6.96
CA GLY A 100 -13.43 -19.78 6.39
C GLY A 100 -14.33 -19.90 5.16
N GLN A 101 -14.77 -18.77 4.59
CA GLN A 101 -15.69 -18.73 3.45
C GLN A 101 -14.97 -18.31 2.17
N ASN A 102 -15.27 -18.97 1.08
CA ASN A 102 -14.89 -18.49 -0.24
C ASN A 102 -15.78 -17.30 -0.60
N ILE A 103 -15.15 -16.15 -0.86
CA ILE A 103 -15.82 -14.90 -1.22
C ILE A 103 -15.34 -14.54 -2.63
N PRO A 104 -16.08 -14.96 -3.68
CA PRO A 104 -15.62 -14.81 -5.07
C PRO A 104 -15.28 -13.36 -5.45
N GLU A 105 -15.96 -12.37 -4.86
CA GLU A 105 -15.71 -10.95 -5.07
C GLU A 105 -14.34 -10.50 -4.53
N LEU A 106 -13.81 -11.21 -3.56
CA LEU A 106 -12.54 -10.94 -2.90
C LEU A 106 -11.43 -11.94 -3.27
N ASN A 107 -11.80 -13.02 -3.99
CA ASN A 107 -10.85 -14.03 -4.44
C ASN A 107 -10.00 -13.48 -5.59
N LYS A 108 -9.00 -12.69 -5.24
CA LYS A 108 -8.11 -12.00 -6.18
C LYS A 108 -6.67 -12.35 -5.89
N SER A 109 -5.88 -12.45 -6.96
CA SER A 109 -4.44 -12.45 -6.83
C SER A 109 -3.98 -11.08 -6.27
N TRP A 110 -2.79 -11.06 -5.70
CA TRP A 110 -2.19 -9.85 -5.16
C TRP A 110 -1.07 -9.36 -6.07
N ARG A 111 -0.95 -8.06 -6.17
CA ARG A 111 0.26 -7.42 -6.70
C ARG A 111 1.27 -7.33 -5.59
N SER A 112 2.53 -7.52 -5.94
CA SER A 112 3.63 -7.47 -4.99
C SER A 112 4.66 -6.42 -5.40
N VAL A 113 5.47 -6.01 -4.44
CA VAL A 113 6.49 -4.99 -4.63
C VAL A 113 7.65 -5.22 -3.66
N LEU A 114 8.87 -4.94 -4.12
CA LEU A 114 10.02 -4.74 -3.25
C LEU A 114 10.32 -3.24 -3.15
N ASN A 115 10.46 -2.75 -1.94
CA ASN A 115 10.92 -1.39 -1.72
C ASN A 115 12.27 -1.41 -1.00
N PHE A 116 13.25 -0.67 -1.55
CA PHE A 116 14.59 -0.56 -1.02
C PHE A 116 14.83 0.83 -0.47
N TYR A 117 15.50 0.91 0.65
CA TYR A 117 15.92 2.15 1.28
C TYR A 117 17.43 2.22 1.35
N PHE A 118 17.97 3.36 0.93
CA PHE A 118 19.39 3.68 1.02
C PHE A 118 19.58 4.99 1.76
N GLU A 119 20.61 5.05 2.57
CA GLU A 119 21.20 6.32 2.97
C GLU A 119 22.13 6.80 1.86
N ALA A 120 21.95 8.02 1.39
CA ALA A 120 22.85 8.63 0.43
C ALA A 120 23.73 9.69 1.12
N LYS A 121 25.04 9.63 0.86
CA LYS A 121 26.00 10.63 1.37
C LYS A 121 25.75 12.01 0.75
N THR A 122 25.24 12.02 -0.48
CA THR A 122 24.88 13.24 -1.20
C THR A 122 23.57 13.05 -1.94
N ASN A 123 22.82 14.14 -2.11
CA ASN A 123 21.57 14.13 -2.86
C ASN A 123 21.70 15.03 -4.09
N PRO A 124 21.80 14.47 -5.31
CA PRO A 124 21.92 15.25 -6.53
C PRO A 124 20.60 15.87 -7.00
N ILE A 125 19.43 15.37 -6.50
CA ILE A 125 18.11 15.82 -6.93
C ILE A 125 17.71 17.12 -6.21
N LYS A 126 17.81 17.15 -4.88
CA LYS A 126 17.50 18.32 -4.02
C LYS A 126 16.10 18.91 -4.24
N ARG A 127 15.12 18.06 -4.52
CA ARG A 127 13.74 18.44 -4.79
C ARG A 127 12.77 17.36 -4.26
N PRO A 128 11.60 17.74 -3.76
CA PRO A 128 10.56 16.81 -3.31
C PRO A 128 9.78 16.25 -4.51
N ILE A 129 10.44 15.48 -5.37
CA ILE A 129 9.84 14.92 -6.59
C ILE A 129 9.98 13.41 -6.63
N LEU A 130 9.00 12.77 -7.25
CA LEU A 130 9.08 11.37 -7.66
C LEU A 130 9.80 11.29 -9.01
N CYS A 131 10.94 10.61 -9.03
CA CYS A 131 11.69 10.34 -10.25
C CYS A 131 11.20 9.01 -10.86
N LEU A 132 11.09 8.98 -12.18
CA LEU A 132 10.67 7.83 -12.96
C LEU A 132 11.84 7.32 -13.81
N ASN A 133 12.00 5.99 -13.85
CA ASN A 133 12.93 5.36 -14.77
C ASN A 133 12.15 4.85 -16.00
N ALA A 134 12.40 5.47 -17.14
CA ALA A 134 11.74 5.14 -18.41
C ALA A 134 12.42 4.00 -19.18
N ASN A 135 13.50 3.43 -18.65
CA ASN A 135 14.12 2.27 -19.27
C ASN A 135 13.21 1.05 -19.11
N PRO A 136 12.76 0.41 -20.19
CA PRO A 136 11.86 -0.76 -20.11
C PRO A 136 12.47 -1.96 -19.37
N ASN A 137 13.80 -2.03 -19.32
CA ASN A 137 14.53 -3.11 -18.64
C ASN A 137 15.00 -2.70 -17.23
N ALA A 138 14.54 -1.57 -16.71
CA ALA A 138 14.92 -1.11 -15.39
C ALA A 138 14.41 -2.03 -14.29
N LEU A 139 15.24 -2.28 -13.30
CA LEU A 139 14.83 -2.93 -12.05
C LEU A 139 13.99 -1.99 -11.19
N ILE A 140 14.37 -0.71 -11.13
CA ILE A 140 13.66 0.32 -10.37
C ILE A 140 12.83 1.19 -11.31
N GLY A 141 11.51 1.15 -11.14
CA GLY A 141 10.58 1.96 -11.92
C GLY A 141 10.45 3.40 -11.44
N ASN A 142 10.58 3.61 -10.13
CA ASN A 142 10.51 4.94 -9.53
C ASN A 142 11.32 5.03 -8.24
N PHE A 143 11.75 6.24 -7.91
CA PHE A 143 12.48 6.53 -6.68
C PHE A 143 12.27 7.98 -6.22
N CYS A 144 12.51 8.23 -4.95
CA CYS A 144 12.37 9.56 -4.36
C CYS A 144 13.32 9.71 -3.16
N PHE A 145 13.93 10.88 -3.03
CA PHE A 145 14.53 11.27 -1.76
C PHE A 145 13.42 11.70 -0.78
N ILE A 146 12.94 10.76 0.02
CA ILE A 146 11.84 10.98 0.96
C ILE A 146 12.17 12.09 1.98
N SER A 147 13.44 12.24 2.33
CA SER A 147 13.94 13.34 3.18
C SER A 147 13.79 14.73 2.56
N ASP A 148 13.64 14.85 1.24
CA ASP A 148 13.34 16.13 0.57
C ASP A 148 11.84 16.46 0.66
N VAL A 149 10.99 15.45 0.75
CA VAL A 149 9.54 15.63 0.93
C VAL A 149 9.23 16.05 2.38
N ALA A 150 9.88 15.41 3.35
CA ALA A 150 9.79 15.79 4.75
C ALA A 150 11.12 15.51 5.46
N SER A 151 11.73 16.54 6.02
CA SER A 151 13.04 16.46 6.69
C SER A 151 13.05 15.51 7.90
N THR A 152 11.90 15.22 8.47
CA THR A 152 11.72 14.28 9.59
C THR A 152 12.00 12.82 9.22
N TYR A 153 12.11 12.48 7.94
CA TYR A 153 12.39 11.11 7.48
C TYR A 153 13.89 10.74 7.54
N ALA A 154 14.77 11.70 7.76
CA ALA A 154 16.19 11.42 7.93
C ALA A 154 16.80 12.32 9.03
N PRO A 155 17.87 11.87 9.72
CA PRO A 155 18.65 12.75 10.58
C PRO A 155 19.24 13.92 9.79
N GLN A 156 19.52 15.03 10.47
CA GLN A 156 20.12 16.21 9.85
C GLN A 156 21.42 15.85 9.11
N GLY A 157 21.54 16.32 7.88
CA GLY A 157 22.71 16.07 7.03
C GLY A 157 22.73 14.66 6.38
N ARG A 158 21.69 13.86 6.56
CA ARG A 158 21.51 12.57 5.91
C ARG A 158 20.40 12.62 4.88
N HIS A 159 20.49 11.77 3.85
CA HIS A 159 19.48 11.70 2.79
C HIS A 159 18.93 10.29 2.70
N LEU A 160 17.61 10.16 2.80
CA LEU A 160 16.92 8.88 2.66
C LEU A 160 16.36 8.73 1.25
N LEU A 161 16.89 7.78 0.50
CA LEU A 161 16.42 7.38 -0.81
C LEU A 161 15.49 6.17 -0.68
N SER A 162 14.30 6.25 -1.25
CA SER A 162 13.34 5.16 -1.41
C SER A 162 13.24 4.77 -2.87
N CYS A 163 13.36 3.47 -3.18
CA CYS A 163 13.34 2.93 -4.55
C CYS A 163 12.36 1.77 -4.62
N THR A 164 11.56 1.73 -5.69
CA THR A 164 10.51 0.73 -5.85
C THR A 164 10.80 -0.18 -7.04
N HIS A 165 10.86 -1.49 -6.77
CA HIS A 165 10.89 -2.55 -7.76
C HIS A 165 9.49 -3.18 -7.83
N VAL A 166 8.83 -3.03 -8.99
CA VAL A 166 7.50 -3.58 -9.24
C VAL A 166 7.61 -4.97 -9.85
N GLY A 167 7.01 -5.97 -9.22
CA GLY A 167 7.05 -7.36 -9.67
C GLY A 167 7.01 -8.34 -8.51
N GLU A 168 7.65 -9.47 -8.66
CA GLU A 168 7.73 -10.46 -7.58
C GLU A 168 8.48 -9.90 -6.37
N ALA A 169 7.91 -10.09 -5.20
CA ALA A 169 8.52 -9.65 -3.93
C ALA A 169 9.56 -10.66 -3.41
N SER A 170 10.32 -11.27 -4.32
CA SER A 170 11.38 -12.24 -4.00
C SER A 170 12.71 -11.53 -3.88
N TRP A 171 13.11 -11.22 -2.66
CA TRP A 171 14.40 -10.61 -2.39
C TRP A 171 15.54 -11.61 -2.51
N THR A 172 16.62 -11.20 -3.16
CA THR A 172 17.91 -11.88 -3.16
C THR A 172 19.05 -10.87 -2.98
N GLU A 173 20.16 -11.31 -2.47
CA GLU A 173 21.37 -10.46 -2.35
C GLU A 173 21.84 -9.97 -3.73
N THR A 174 21.78 -10.82 -4.73
CA THR A 174 22.08 -10.45 -6.13
C THR A 174 21.19 -9.33 -6.62
N LEU A 175 19.88 -9.42 -6.41
CA LEU A 175 18.95 -8.34 -6.79
C LEU A 175 19.25 -7.04 -6.05
N GLN A 176 19.57 -7.11 -4.76
CA GLN A 176 19.96 -5.92 -4.00
C GLN A 176 21.21 -5.25 -4.57
N HIS A 177 22.22 -6.02 -4.95
CA HIS A 177 23.44 -5.48 -5.59
C HIS A 177 23.14 -4.87 -6.96
N GLN A 178 22.29 -5.50 -7.75
CA GLN A 178 21.87 -4.97 -9.06
C GLN A 178 21.09 -3.65 -8.91
N VAL A 179 20.13 -3.59 -7.99
CA VAL A 179 19.37 -2.38 -7.67
C VAL A 179 20.30 -1.26 -7.19
N HIS A 180 21.25 -1.60 -6.32
CA HIS A 180 22.23 -0.65 -5.81
C HIS A 180 23.08 -0.05 -6.95
N ALA A 181 23.60 -0.91 -7.84
CA ALA A 181 24.38 -0.46 -8.99
C ALA A 181 23.55 0.39 -9.96
N GLU A 182 22.30 0.00 -10.24
CA GLU A 182 21.39 0.78 -11.08
C GLU A 182 21.13 2.16 -10.48
N MET A 183 20.84 2.24 -9.18
CA MET A 183 20.58 3.50 -8.50
C MET A 183 21.83 4.41 -8.44
N ALA A 184 23.01 3.86 -8.19
CA ALA A 184 24.25 4.61 -8.24
C ALA A 184 24.49 5.20 -9.65
N GLY A 185 24.27 4.41 -10.69
CA GLY A 185 24.36 4.87 -12.07
C GLY A 185 23.34 5.98 -12.43
N LEU A 186 22.07 5.79 -12.09
CA LEU A 186 21.00 6.78 -12.33
C LEU A 186 21.26 8.12 -11.66
N LEU A 187 21.81 8.08 -10.44
CA LEU A 187 22.12 9.26 -9.65
C LEU A 187 23.50 9.85 -9.97
N SER A 188 24.30 9.19 -10.82
CA SER A 188 25.70 9.53 -11.11
C SER A 188 26.55 9.63 -9.83
N LEU A 189 26.31 8.70 -8.90
CA LEU A 189 27.02 8.60 -7.63
C LEU A 189 28.01 7.42 -7.63
N PRO A 190 29.12 7.49 -6.89
CA PRO A 190 29.92 6.32 -6.58
C PRO A 190 29.07 5.25 -5.87
N TYR A 191 29.37 3.98 -6.11
CA TYR A 191 28.63 2.86 -5.50
C TYR A 191 28.59 2.97 -3.97
N ASP A 192 29.70 3.29 -3.34
CA ASP A 192 29.85 3.43 -1.87
C ASP A 192 29.20 4.72 -1.31
N ALA A 193 28.67 5.59 -2.16
CA ALA A 193 27.92 6.77 -1.73
C ALA A 193 26.47 6.45 -1.36
N LEU A 194 25.98 5.26 -1.72
CA LEU A 194 24.69 4.72 -1.31
C LEU A 194 24.93 3.59 -0.30
N ILE A 195 24.33 3.68 0.87
CA ILE A 195 24.44 2.66 1.94
C ILE A 195 23.10 1.97 2.07
N PRO A 196 22.99 0.66 1.79
CA PRO A 196 21.74 -0.08 1.97
C PRO A 196 21.31 -0.04 3.44
N LEU A 197 20.07 0.37 3.71
CA LEU A 197 19.51 0.42 5.06
C LEU A 197 18.52 -0.73 5.30
N LYS A 198 17.56 -0.87 4.41
CA LYS A 198 16.45 -1.81 4.58
C LYS A 198 15.80 -2.12 3.24
N HIS A 199 15.20 -3.30 3.14
CA HIS A 199 14.23 -3.62 2.11
C HIS A 199 12.95 -4.15 2.75
N TYR A 200 11.84 -4.03 2.02
CA TYR A 200 10.56 -4.62 2.38
C TYR A 200 10.02 -5.39 1.19
N ALA A 201 9.78 -6.68 1.40
CA ALA A 201 9.07 -7.54 0.47
C ALA A 201 7.58 -7.52 0.83
N ILE A 202 6.76 -6.87 0.01
CA ILE A 202 5.33 -6.71 0.24
C ILE A 202 4.60 -7.60 -0.77
N THR A 203 4.26 -8.80 -0.35
CA THR A 203 3.64 -9.81 -1.22
C THR A 203 2.16 -9.54 -1.49
N GLN A 204 1.50 -8.80 -0.62
CA GLN A 204 0.10 -8.39 -0.72
C GLN A 204 0.00 -6.87 -0.68
N ALA A 205 0.63 -6.21 -1.66
CA ALA A 205 0.68 -4.75 -1.72
C ALA A 205 -0.65 -4.15 -2.19
N LEU A 206 -1.21 -4.69 -3.26
CA LEU A 206 -2.52 -4.29 -3.79
C LEU A 206 -3.30 -5.52 -4.28
N PRO A 207 -4.64 -5.57 -4.09
CA PRO A 207 -5.45 -6.58 -4.77
C PRO A 207 -5.41 -6.38 -6.29
N ALA A 208 -5.20 -7.45 -7.03
CA ALA A 208 -5.16 -7.42 -8.49
C ALA A 208 -6.58 -7.28 -9.05
N GLN A 209 -6.98 -6.06 -9.32
CA GLN A 209 -8.32 -5.72 -9.79
C GLN A 209 -8.30 -5.37 -11.28
N GLN A 210 -8.77 -6.28 -12.13
CA GLN A 210 -9.00 -5.97 -13.56
C GLN A 210 -10.20 -5.03 -13.78
N ARG A 211 -11.21 -5.14 -12.91
CA ARG A 211 -12.39 -4.27 -12.90
C ARG A 211 -12.53 -3.62 -11.53
N VAL A 212 -12.60 -2.32 -11.51
CA VAL A 212 -12.74 -1.52 -10.31
C VAL A 212 -14.16 -0.96 -10.28
N SER A 213 -14.86 -1.12 -9.16
CA SER A 213 -16.10 -0.40 -8.93
C SER A 213 -15.78 1.06 -8.59
N PRO A 214 -16.38 2.05 -9.28
CA PRO A 214 -16.22 3.44 -8.90
C PRO A 214 -16.88 3.75 -7.54
N GLU A 215 -17.86 2.95 -7.14
CA GLU A 215 -18.55 3.07 -5.86
C GLU A 215 -18.19 1.93 -4.92
N PRO A 216 -17.97 2.24 -3.63
CA PRO A 216 -17.74 1.20 -2.62
C PRO A 216 -18.95 0.27 -2.54
N ARG A 217 -18.72 -1.01 -2.46
CA ARG A 217 -19.78 -2.01 -2.28
C ARG A 217 -19.88 -2.37 -0.82
N LEU A 218 -21.12 -2.47 -0.35
CA LEU A 218 -21.42 -3.11 0.90
C LEU A 218 -21.46 -4.63 0.65
N LEU A 219 -20.76 -5.39 1.46
CA LEU A 219 -20.77 -6.84 1.36
C LEU A 219 -20.93 -7.46 2.74
N GLN A 220 -21.85 -8.40 2.81
CA GLN A 220 -22.05 -9.27 3.96
C GLN A 220 -21.96 -10.72 3.47
N THR A 221 -21.31 -11.58 4.23
CA THR A 221 -21.23 -13.01 3.91
C THR A 221 -22.59 -13.67 4.13
N GLU A 222 -22.79 -14.86 3.56
CA GLU A 222 -24.02 -15.65 3.78
C GLU A 222 -24.29 -15.91 5.28
N ASN A 223 -23.22 -16.02 6.08
CA ASN A 223 -23.33 -16.20 7.53
C ASN A 223 -23.50 -14.88 8.31
N GLY A 224 -23.67 -13.76 7.62
CA GLY A 224 -23.96 -12.47 8.25
C GLY A 224 -22.76 -11.73 8.82
N ILE A 225 -21.53 -12.05 8.38
CA ILE A 225 -20.30 -11.29 8.72
C ILE A 225 -20.17 -10.14 7.74
N TRP A 226 -20.00 -8.92 8.26
CA TRP A 226 -19.77 -7.74 7.47
C TRP A 226 -18.32 -7.67 6.96
N LEU A 227 -18.13 -7.15 5.76
CA LEU A 227 -16.82 -7.01 5.14
C LEU A 227 -16.53 -5.56 4.79
N ALA A 228 -15.27 -5.16 4.98
CA ALA A 228 -14.74 -3.87 4.53
C ALA A 228 -13.33 -4.06 3.96
N GLY A 229 -12.80 -3.06 3.30
CA GLY A 229 -11.45 -3.06 2.74
C GLY A 229 -11.44 -2.52 1.31
N ASP A 230 -10.25 -2.17 0.85
CA ASP A 230 -10.02 -1.60 -0.48
C ASP A 230 -10.37 -2.58 -1.62
N ALA A 231 -10.27 -3.89 -1.38
CA ALA A 231 -10.67 -4.93 -2.32
C ALA A 231 -12.15 -4.85 -2.73
N LEU A 232 -13.01 -4.21 -1.95
CA LEU A 232 -14.44 -4.03 -2.22
C LEU A 232 -14.75 -2.83 -3.12
N ALA A 233 -13.76 -2.01 -3.46
CA ALA A 233 -13.93 -0.86 -4.35
C ALA A 233 -12.75 -0.72 -5.30
N ASN A 234 -11.78 0.12 -4.96
CA ASN A 234 -10.52 0.28 -5.68
C ASN A 234 -9.34 0.11 -4.71
N SER A 235 -8.19 -0.29 -5.22
CA SER A 235 -6.98 -0.55 -4.41
C SER A 235 -6.37 0.76 -3.89
N ALA A 236 -7.06 1.42 -2.96
CA ALA A 236 -6.64 2.70 -2.41
C ALA A 236 -7.10 2.88 -0.95
N LEU A 237 -6.36 3.66 -0.19
CA LEU A 237 -6.64 3.94 1.22
C LEU A 237 -8.03 4.57 1.44
N ASN A 238 -8.44 5.50 0.58
CA ASN A 238 -9.77 6.11 0.66
C ASN A 238 -10.90 5.10 0.40
N ALA A 239 -10.67 4.07 -0.41
CA ALA A 239 -11.63 2.98 -0.59
C ALA A 239 -11.78 2.13 0.68
N ALA A 240 -10.68 1.81 1.35
CA ALA A 240 -10.72 1.13 2.64
C ALA A 240 -11.52 1.92 3.68
N LEU A 241 -11.29 3.23 3.75
CA LEU A 241 -12.03 4.13 4.66
C LEU A 241 -13.52 4.22 4.29
N ALA A 242 -13.84 4.34 3.00
CA ALA A 242 -15.22 4.46 2.53
C ALA A 242 -16.03 3.17 2.78
N THR A 243 -15.46 2.00 2.49
CA THR A 243 -16.12 0.72 2.74
C THR A 243 -16.30 0.45 4.22
N GLY A 244 -15.33 0.81 5.06
CA GLY A 244 -15.45 0.71 6.52
C GLY A 244 -16.56 1.60 7.07
N ARG A 245 -16.67 2.85 6.58
CA ARG A 245 -17.74 3.76 6.95
C ARG A 245 -19.12 3.24 6.55
N LEU A 246 -19.28 2.80 5.30
CA LEU A 246 -20.55 2.26 4.80
C LEU A 246 -21.00 1.03 5.60
N ALA A 247 -20.07 0.11 5.87
CA ALA A 247 -20.37 -1.07 6.67
C ALA A 247 -20.84 -0.68 8.09
N ALA A 248 -20.16 0.27 8.73
CA ALA A 248 -20.54 0.76 10.06
C ALA A 248 -21.91 1.45 10.07
N GLU A 249 -22.19 2.30 9.06
CA GLU A 249 -23.49 2.98 8.90
C GLU A 249 -24.64 1.97 8.75
N ASP A 250 -24.43 0.89 8.02
CA ASP A 250 -25.44 -0.15 7.81
C ASP A 250 -25.62 -1.05 9.03
N MET A 251 -24.50 -1.43 9.70
CA MET A 251 -24.55 -2.15 10.98
C MET A 251 -25.34 -1.40 12.07
N LEU A 252 -25.38 -0.08 12.01
CA LEU A 252 -26.12 0.74 12.98
C LEU A 252 -27.63 0.84 12.68
N ARG A 253 -28.08 0.43 11.49
CA ARG A 253 -29.49 0.44 11.09
C ARG A 253 -30.24 -0.86 11.44
N VAL A 254 -29.49 -1.93 11.71
CA VAL A 254 -29.96 -3.24 12.07
C VAL A 254 -29.85 -3.44 13.59
#